data_9950ff3623765f28f838a87d2aa478a8
#
_entry.id   9950ff3623765f28f838a87d2aa478a8
#
_cell.length_a   1.000
_cell.length_b   1.000
_cell.length_c   1.000
_cell.angle_alpha   90.00
_cell.angle_beta   90.00
_cell.angle_gamma   90.00
#
_symmetry.space_group_name_H-M   'P 1'
#
loop_
_entity.id
_entity.type
_entity.pdbx_description
1 polymer ?
#
loop_
_entity_poly.entity_id
_entity_poly.type
_entity_poly.pdbx_seq_one_letter_code
_entity_poly.pdbx_strand_id
1 'polypeptide(L)'
;MTIEQYIDNINKRYKLGNATEHTFRGDLQQLIESLIPTIRATNEPKRQSCGAPDYILTKKDIPVGFIEAKDIGDKDLEGAKKTGNKEQFDRYKASLNNLIFTDYLDFHLYREGQFVTKIAIGEVTEKGIKPITENFERFENLIKDFCTHIGQTIKSSKKLAEMMAGKARLLSEVIEKALTSDENNSEDSTLKDQMNAFKQILIHDITPKGFADVYAQTIAYGMFAARSHDATLPTFSRQEAYELIPKSNPFLK
;
A
#
# COMPACT_ATOMS: atom_id res chain seq x y z
N MET A 1 14.85 8.98 15.04
CA MET A 1 14.13 10.27 15.02
C MET A 1 13.02 10.23 16.06
N THR A 2 12.87 11.27 16.89
CA THR A 2 11.73 11.40 17.82
C THR A 2 10.54 12.06 17.11
N ILE A 3 9.35 12.03 17.74
CA ILE A 3 8.15 12.69 17.17
C ILE A 3 8.35 14.22 17.12
N GLU A 4 9.00 14.82 18.12
CA GLU A 4 9.33 16.25 18.12
C GLU A 4 10.22 16.61 16.94
N GLN A 5 11.29 15.84 16.71
CA GLN A 5 12.20 16.05 15.57
C GLN A 5 11.48 15.92 14.23
N TYR A 6 10.56 14.95 14.14
CA TYR A 6 9.73 14.75 12.97
C TYR A 6 8.87 15.99 12.68
N ILE A 7 8.13 16.48 13.69
CA ILE A 7 7.27 17.65 13.52
C ILE A 7 8.10 18.91 13.20
N ASP A 8 9.26 19.07 13.81
CA ASP A 8 10.16 20.20 13.50
C ASP A 8 10.66 20.13 12.03
N ASN A 9 11.02 18.95 11.54
CA ASN A 9 11.43 18.76 10.16
C ASN A 9 10.29 19.07 9.17
N ILE A 10 9.08 18.54 9.43
CA ILE A 10 7.90 18.83 8.62
C ILE A 10 7.58 20.32 8.63
N ASN A 11 7.59 20.97 9.79
CA ASN A 11 7.31 22.39 9.92
C ASN A 11 8.31 23.27 9.14
N LYS A 12 9.60 22.93 9.18
CA LYS A 12 10.62 23.63 8.38
C LYS A 12 10.31 23.55 6.88
N ARG A 13 9.96 22.36 6.37
CA ARG A 13 9.62 22.17 4.96
C ARG A 13 8.29 22.84 4.60
N TYR A 14 7.28 22.70 5.45
CA TYR A 14 5.95 23.30 5.27
C TYR A 14 6.03 24.82 5.13
N LYS A 15 6.84 25.49 5.95
CA LYS A 15 7.03 26.94 5.91
C LYS A 15 7.67 27.47 4.63
N LEU A 16 8.31 26.63 3.83
CA LEU A 16 8.86 27.04 2.52
C LEU A 16 7.76 27.29 1.48
N GLY A 17 6.51 26.82 1.73
CA GLY A 17 5.36 27.09 0.90
C GLY A 17 5.33 26.39 -0.48
N ASN A 18 6.31 25.52 -0.75
CA ASN A 18 6.45 24.76 -1.99
C ASN A 18 6.39 23.23 -1.78
N ALA A 19 6.03 22.81 -0.58
CA ALA A 19 5.95 21.40 -0.23
C ALA A 19 4.65 20.78 -0.78
N THR A 20 4.77 19.54 -1.26
CA THR A 20 3.66 18.67 -1.64
C THR A 20 3.66 17.42 -0.75
N GLU A 21 2.66 16.54 -0.87
CA GLU A 21 2.62 15.27 -0.12
C GLU A 21 3.93 14.48 -0.26
N HIS A 22 4.57 14.48 -1.42
CA HIS A 22 5.83 13.77 -1.65
C HIS A 22 7.01 14.30 -0.82
N THR A 23 6.97 15.58 -0.44
CA THR A 23 8.06 16.25 0.29
C THR A 23 8.30 15.63 1.67
N PHE A 24 7.24 15.14 2.31
CA PHE A 24 7.26 14.66 3.71
C PHE A 24 7.45 13.15 3.84
N ARG A 25 7.48 12.42 2.71
CA ARG A 25 7.51 10.95 2.71
C ARG A 25 8.73 10.37 3.41
N GLY A 26 9.89 10.95 3.20
CA GLY A 26 11.12 10.50 3.84
C GLY A 26 11.11 10.69 5.37
N ASP A 27 10.51 11.78 5.85
CA ASP A 27 10.42 12.07 7.28
C ASP A 27 9.48 11.06 7.98
N LEU A 28 8.32 10.75 7.38
CA LEU A 28 7.40 9.75 7.95
C LEU A 28 8.00 8.35 7.94
N GLN A 29 8.68 7.95 6.85
CA GLN A 29 9.40 6.69 6.78
C GLN A 29 10.41 6.58 7.94
N GLN A 30 11.25 7.59 8.10
CA GLN A 30 12.28 7.61 9.15
C GLN A 30 11.67 7.59 10.56
N LEU A 31 10.54 8.27 10.78
CA LEU A 31 9.84 8.23 12.05
C LEU A 31 9.37 6.81 12.38
N ILE A 32 8.65 6.17 11.46
CA ILE A 32 8.11 4.81 11.67
C ILE A 32 9.23 3.81 11.93
N GLU A 33 10.30 3.82 11.13
CA GLU A 33 11.44 2.92 11.30
C GLU A 33 12.22 3.19 12.60
N SER A 34 12.23 4.44 13.08
CA SER A 34 12.83 4.79 14.38
C SER A 34 11.99 4.31 15.56
N LEU A 35 10.65 4.41 15.46
CA LEU A 35 9.74 3.93 16.50
C LEU A 35 9.72 2.39 16.57
N ILE A 36 9.82 1.73 15.42
CA ILE A 36 9.75 0.26 15.34
C ILE A 36 10.91 -0.26 14.46
N PRO A 37 12.11 -0.47 15.01
CA PRO A 37 13.31 -0.84 14.24
C PRO A 37 13.22 -2.16 13.47
N THR A 38 12.23 -3.02 13.78
CA THR A 38 11.99 -4.29 13.08
C THR A 38 11.13 -4.13 11.82
N ILE A 39 10.61 -2.94 11.56
CA ILE A 39 9.80 -2.61 10.39
C ILE A 39 10.66 -1.91 9.35
N ARG A 40 10.35 -2.18 8.08
CA ARG A 40 10.79 -1.41 6.93
C ARG A 40 9.58 -0.74 6.29
N ALA A 41 9.66 0.58 6.17
CA ALA A 41 8.66 1.37 5.45
C ALA A 41 9.22 1.64 4.04
N THR A 42 8.62 1.05 3.02
CA THR A 42 9.01 1.28 1.64
C THR A 42 8.07 2.30 1.04
N ASN A 43 8.65 3.44 0.64
CA ASN A 43 7.97 4.42 -0.21
C ASN A 43 7.70 3.81 -1.57
N GLU A 44 6.74 4.37 -2.30
CA GLU A 44 6.35 3.93 -3.64
C GLU A 44 7.49 3.35 -4.46
N PRO A 45 7.31 2.17 -5.06
CA PRO A 45 8.15 1.75 -6.16
C PRO A 45 8.05 2.79 -7.30
N LYS A 46 9.08 2.98 -8.08
CA LYS A 46 9.32 4.03 -9.11
C LYS A 46 8.14 4.39 -10.05
N ARG A 47 6.99 3.72 -9.98
CA ARG A 47 5.81 3.91 -10.84
C ARG A 47 4.61 4.38 -10.03
N GLN A 48 4.66 5.63 -9.62
CA GLN A 48 3.67 6.30 -8.75
C GLN A 48 2.26 6.47 -9.35
N SER A 49 2.10 6.37 -10.65
CA SER A 49 0.81 6.56 -11.33
C SER A 49 -0.17 5.38 -11.16
N CYS A 50 0.23 4.32 -10.51
CA CYS A 50 -0.49 3.05 -10.51
C CYS A 50 -1.54 2.87 -9.40
N GLY A 51 -1.76 3.84 -8.49
CA GLY A 51 -2.76 3.71 -7.42
C GLY A 51 -2.38 2.70 -6.32
N ALA A 52 -1.11 2.38 -6.15
CA ALA A 52 -0.62 1.68 -4.97
C ALA A 52 -0.59 2.64 -3.77
N PRO A 53 -0.81 2.15 -2.53
CA PRO A 53 -0.63 2.95 -1.33
C PRO A 53 0.78 3.54 -1.26
N ASP A 54 0.92 4.74 -0.69
CA ASP A 54 2.18 5.46 -0.63
C ASP A 54 3.26 4.72 0.14
N TYR A 55 2.87 3.93 1.14
CA TYR A 55 3.81 3.11 1.89
C TYR A 55 3.31 1.69 2.09
N ILE A 56 4.25 0.77 2.02
CA ILE A 56 4.10 -0.61 2.47
C ILE A 56 5.05 -0.81 3.65
N LEU A 57 4.49 -1.17 4.80
CA LEU A 57 5.28 -1.55 5.97
C LEU A 57 5.48 -3.06 5.97
N THR A 58 6.73 -3.50 6.07
CA THR A 58 7.08 -4.92 6.09
C THR A 58 7.86 -5.28 7.35
N LYS A 59 7.63 -6.48 7.85
CA LYS A 59 8.42 -7.13 8.89
C LYS A 59 8.96 -8.44 8.33
N LYS A 60 10.29 -8.57 8.19
CA LYS A 60 10.91 -9.73 7.53
C LYS A 60 10.26 -10.02 6.16
N ASP A 61 10.15 -8.99 5.34
CA ASP A 61 9.54 -9.00 3.98
C ASP A 61 8.03 -9.32 3.92
N ILE A 62 7.37 -9.51 5.05
CA ILE A 62 5.92 -9.73 5.13
C ILE A 62 5.22 -8.38 5.32
N PRO A 63 4.31 -7.97 4.43
CA PRO A 63 3.50 -6.77 4.63
C PRO A 63 2.64 -6.87 5.90
N VAL A 64 2.78 -5.89 6.79
CA VAL A 64 2.02 -5.80 8.03
C VAL A 64 1.01 -4.65 8.01
N GLY A 65 1.23 -3.64 7.17
CA GLY A 65 0.33 -2.50 7.05
C GLY A 65 0.64 -1.63 5.85
N PHE A 66 -0.30 -0.75 5.52
CA PHE A 66 -0.25 0.17 4.39
C PHE A 66 -0.58 1.58 4.86
N ILE A 67 0.04 2.59 4.25
CA ILE A 67 -0.26 3.99 4.55
C ILE A 67 -0.48 4.73 3.23
N GLU A 68 -1.55 5.51 3.19
CA GLU A 68 -1.83 6.48 2.13
C GLU A 68 -1.75 7.87 2.73
N ALA A 69 -0.94 8.72 2.13
CA ALA A 69 -0.73 10.08 2.57
C ALA A 69 -1.43 11.09 1.66
N LYS A 70 -1.77 12.24 2.18
CA LYS A 70 -2.33 13.39 1.47
C LYS A 70 -1.59 14.66 1.88
N ASP A 71 -1.84 15.75 1.18
CA ASP A 71 -1.27 17.05 1.53
C ASP A 71 -1.62 17.44 2.98
N ILE A 72 -0.70 18.11 3.67
CA ILE A 72 -0.92 18.59 5.03
C ILE A 72 -2.13 19.53 5.05
N GLY A 73 -3.05 19.25 5.96
CA GLY A 73 -4.30 20.00 6.13
C GLY A 73 -5.44 19.53 5.22
N ASP A 74 -5.30 18.38 4.54
CA ASP A 74 -6.42 17.75 3.84
C ASP A 74 -7.55 17.43 4.84
N LYS A 75 -8.75 17.92 4.52
CA LYS A 75 -9.93 17.82 5.39
C LYS A 75 -10.77 16.59 5.11
N ASP A 76 -10.34 15.71 4.21
CA ASP A 76 -11.11 14.54 3.79
C ASP A 76 -10.35 13.22 3.90
N LEU A 77 -9.60 13.05 5.00
CA LEU A 77 -8.92 11.78 5.32
C LEU A 77 -9.89 10.61 5.60
N GLU A 78 -11.19 10.88 5.66
CA GLU A 78 -12.23 9.86 5.82
C GLU A 78 -12.82 9.41 4.49
N GLY A 79 -12.60 10.18 3.41
CA GLY A 79 -13.18 9.93 2.09
C GLY A 79 -14.70 10.14 2.08
N ALA A 80 -15.19 11.09 2.90
CA ALA A 80 -16.63 11.38 3.02
C ALA A 80 -17.16 12.20 1.86
N LYS A 81 -16.33 13.05 1.26
CA LYS A 81 -16.72 13.92 0.15
C LYS A 81 -16.67 13.13 -1.17
N LYS A 82 -17.59 13.41 -2.08
CA LYS A 82 -17.58 12.88 -3.45
C LYS A 82 -16.46 13.54 -4.28
N THR A 83 -15.22 13.43 -3.82
CA THR A 83 -14.01 13.83 -4.54
C THR A 83 -13.38 12.62 -5.20
N GLY A 84 -12.43 12.79 -6.13
CA GLY A 84 -11.71 11.68 -6.74
C GLY A 84 -10.98 10.76 -5.74
N ASN A 85 -10.74 11.26 -4.52
CA ASN A 85 -10.15 10.48 -3.43
C ASN A 85 -11.10 9.42 -2.86
N LYS A 86 -12.43 9.63 -2.93
CA LYS A 86 -13.40 8.70 -2.35
C LYS A 86 -13.30 7.30 -2.96
N GLU A 87 -13.27 7.20 -4.28
CA GLU A 87 -13.18 5.90 -4.97
C GLU A 87 -11.88 5.18 -4.62
N GLN A 88 -10.77 5.91 -4.53
CA GLN A 88 -9.48 5.36 -4.12
C GLN A 88 -9.55 4.86 -2.67
N PHE A 89 -10.10 5.64 -1.75
CA PHE A 89 -10.21 5.27 -0.34
C PHE A 89 -11.14 4.09 -0.13
N ASP A 90 -12.30 4.06 -0.79
CA ASP A 90 -13.22 2.93 -0.70
C ASP A 90 -12.58 1.63 -1.25
N ARG A 91 -11.80 1.74 -2.33
CA ARG A 91 -11.06 0.62 -2.90
C ARG A 91 -9.97 0.12 -1.94
N TYR A 92 -9.20 1.01 -1.33
CA TYR A 92 -8.17 0.64 -0.36
C TYR A 92 -8.77 0.01 0.89
N LYS A 93 -9.83 0.60 1.45
CA LYS A 93 -10.57 0.03 2.59
C LYS A 93 -11.12 -1.38 2.29
N ALA A 94 -11.56 -1.62 1.07
CA ALA A 94 -12.07 -2.93 0.66
C ALA A 94 -10.97 -3.98 0.44
N SER A 95 -9.73 -3.54 0.15
CA SER A 95 -8.64 -4.42 -0.28
C SER A 95 -7.54 -4.63 0.75
N LEU A 96 -7.38 -3.70 1.69
CA LEU A 96 -6.28 -3.65 2.64
C LEU A 96 -6.83 -3.76 4.06
N ASN A 97 -6.37 -4.79 4.78
CA ASN A 97 -6.92 -5.12 6.10
C ASN A 97 -6.32 -4.29 7.25
N ASN A 98 -5.20 -3.62 7.04
CA ASN A 98 -4.56 -2.78 8.05
C ASN A 98 -4.00 -1.54 7.35
N LEU A 99 -4.69 -0.42 7.46
CA LEU A 99 -4.49 0.76 6.63
C LEU A 99 -4.55 2.03 7.48
N ILE A 100 -3.61 2.94 7.26
CA ILE A 100 -3.65 4.30 7.79
C ILE A 100 -3.82 5.28 6.61
N PHE A 101 -4.78 6.21 6.74
CA PHE A 101 -4.79 7.46 5.98
C PHE A 101 -4.19 8.57 6.84
N THR A 102 -3.38 9.43 6.23
CA THR A 102 -2.71 10.52 6.97
C THR A 102 -2.48 11.74 6.08
N ASP A 103 -2.46 12.92 6.70
CA ASP A 103 -1.88 14.14 6.14
C ASP A 103 -0.52 14.48 6.79
N TYR A 104 0.18 13.47 7.31
CA TYR A 104 1.43 13.57 8.07
C TYR A 104 1.29 14.12 9.50
N LEU A 105 0.16 14.70 9.86
CA LEU A 105 -0.13 15.23 11.20
C LEU A 105 -1.28 14.51 11.87
N ASP A 106 -2.31 14.13 11.13
CA ASP A 106 -3.46 13.35 11.60
C ASP A 106 -3.41 11.93 10.97
N PHE A 107 -3.63 10.90 11.76
CA PHE A 107 -3.50 9.51 11.41
C PHE A 107 -4.79 8.76 11.69
N HIS A 108 -5.46 8.27 10.65
CA HIS A 108 -6.73 7.57 10.71
C HIS A 108 -6.52 6.09 10.43
N LEU A 109 -6.66 5.25 11.45
CA LEU A 109 -6.49 3.80 11.36
C LEU A 109 -7.79 3.11 10.94
N TYR A 110 -7.69 2.27 9.92
CA TYR A 110 -8.75 1.37 9.46
C TYR A 110 -8.28 -0.08 9.52
N ARG A 111 -9.17 -0.99 9.98
CA ARG A 111 -8.96 -2.43 9.96
C ARG A 111 -10.16 -3.10 9.30
N GLU A 112 -9.90 -4.02 8.38
CA GLU A 112 -10.97 -4.71 7.62
C GLU A 112 -11.99 -3.72 7.02
N GLY A 113 -11.53 -2.56 6.56
CA GLY A 113 -12.35 -1.49 6.03
C GLY A 113 -13.11 -0.66 7.05
N GLN A 114 -13.06 -1.01 8.34
CA GLN A 114 -13.74 -0.30 9.41
C GLN A 114 -12.81 0.71 10.09
N PHE A 115 -13.35 1.89 10.37
CA PHE A 115 -12.63 2.90 11.15
C PHE A 115 -12.39 2.39 12.58
N VAL A 116 -11.16 2.52 13.07
CA VAL A 116 -10.75 2.10 14.41
C VAL A 116 -10.55 3.31 15.32
N THR A 117 -9.65 4.21 14.92
CA THR A 117 -9.31 5.40 15.72
C THR A 117 -8.58 6.43 14.86
N LYS A 118 -8.48 7.64 15.39
CA LYS A 118 -7.62 8.69 14.82
C LYS A 118 -6.83 9.40 15.91
N ILE A 119 -5.64 9.85 15.55
CA ILE A 119 -4.73 10.58 16.44
C ILE A 119 -4.01 11.65 15.65
N ALA A 120 -4.16 12.91 16.05
CA ALA A 120 -3.37 14.02 15.53
C ALA A 120 -2.17 14.29 16.45
N ILE A 121 -0.97 14.43 15.86
CA ILE A 121 0.28 14.79 16.57
C ILE A 121 0.70 16.24 16.34
N GLY A 122 0.04 16.94 15.44
CA GLY A 122 0.27 18.35 15.15
C GLY A 122 -0.96 19.01 14.54
N GLU A 123 -1.00 20.32 14.59
CA GLU A 123 -2.05 21.16 13.98
C GLU A 123 -1.44 22.27 13.14
N VAL A 124 -2.06 22.59 12.01
CA VAL A 124 -1.67 23.73 11.17
C VAL A 124 -2.21 25.01 11.78
N THR A 125 -1.31 25.98 11.99
CA THR A 125 -1.64 27.32 12.49
C THR A 125 -1.10 28.39 11.54
N GLU A 126 -1.46 29.66 11.76
CA GLU A 126 -0.90 30.78 10.98
C GLU A 126 0.63 30.90 11.09
N LYS A 127 1.23 30.38 12.17
CA LYS A 127 2.69 30.39 12.40
C LYS A 127 3.42 29.13 11.92
N GLY A 128 2.71 28.21 11.31
CA GLY A 128 3.20 26.91 10.88
C GLY A 128 2.57 25.76 11.68
N ILE A 129 3.27 24.65 11.79
CA ILE A 129 2.77 23.45 12.48
C ILE A 129 3.11 23.52 13.97
N LYS A 130 2.08 23.38 14.81
CA LYS A 130 2.21 23.31 16.26
C LYS A 130 2.08 21.84 16.71
N PRO A 131 3.02 21.30 17.51
CA PRO A 131 2.92 19.95 18.05
C PRO A 131 1.78 19.80 19.07
N ILE A 132 1.15 18.61 19.09
CA ILE A 132 0.16 18.20 20.10
C ILE A 132 0.83 17.12 20.96
N THR A 133 1.67 17.57 21.90
CA THR A 133 2.58 16.71 22.67
C THR A 133 1.85 15.70 23.55
N GLU A 134 0.65 16.03 24.05
CA GLU A 134 -0.21 15.12 24.82
C GLU A 134 -0.64 13.88 24.06
N ASN A 135 -0.55 13.87 22.73
CA ASN A 135 -0.90 12.74 21.90
C ASN A 135 0.29 11.86 21.48
N PHE A 136 1.53 12.23 21.82
CA PHE A 136 2.72 11.51 21.33
C PHE A 136 2.79 10.07 21.82
N GLU A 137 2.54 9.82 23.09
CA GLU A 137 2.50 8.45 23.63
C GLU A 137 1.40 7.61 22.99
N ARG A 138 0.22 8.21 22.78
CA ARG A 138 -0.91 7.54 22.11
C ARG A 138 -0.57 7.21 20.66
N PHE A 139 0.13 8.10 19.97
CA PHE A 139 0.59 7.86 18.60
C PHE A 139 1.63 6.75 18.54
N GLU A 140 2.64 6.74 19.43
CA GLU A 140 3.59 5.62 19.51
C GLU A 140 2.88 4.28 19.70
N ASN A 141 1.90 4.23 20.60
CA ASN A 141 1.12 3.03 20.86
C ASN A 141 0.28 2.63 19.63
N LEU A 142 -0.29 3.61 18.89
CA LEU A 142 -1.00 3.34 17.64
C LEU A 142 -0.05 2.72 16.59
N ILE A 143 1.15 3.27 16.39
CA ILE A 143 2.11 2.75 15.42
C ILE A 143 2.62 1.36 15.84
N LYS A 144 2.88 1.12 17.13
CA LYS A 144 3.23 -0.21 17.66
C LYS A 144 2.13 -1.23 17.39
N ASP A 145 0.89 -0.90 17.71
CA ASP A 145 -0.28 -1.75 17.47
C ASP A 145 -0.51 -1.98 15.96
N PHE A 146 -0.38 -0.94 15.14
CA PHE A 146 -0.46 -1.05 13.68
C PHE A 146 0.59 -2.01 13.09
N CYS A 147 1.83 -1.94 13.54
CA CYS A 147 2.94 -2.76 13.05
C CYS A 147 2.96 -4.19 13.63
N THR A 148 2.22 -4.45 14.71
CA THR A 148 2.12 -5.78 15.34
C THR A 148 0.80 -6.48 15.05
N HIS A 149 -0.14 -5.77 14.41
CA HIS A 149 -1.44 -6.33 14.08
C HIS A 149 -1.30 -7.52 13.12
N ILE A 150 -1.61 -8.69 13.62
CA ILE A 150 -1.77 -9.89 12.79
C ILE A 150 -3.24 -9.92 12.38
N GLY A 151 -3.51 -9.73 11.10
CA GLY A 151 -4.87 -9.78 10.56
C GLY A 151 -5.59 -11.03 11.02
N GLN A 152 -6.91 -10.93 11.25
CA GLN A 152 -7.70 -12.04 11.76
C GLN A 152 -7.51 -13.29 10.90
N THR A 153 -7.42 -14.44 11.54
CA THR A 153 -7.49 -15.73 10.86
C THR A 153 -8.78 -15.79 10.03
N ILE A 154 -8.65 -15.88 8.72
CA ILE A 154 -9.79 -15.94 7.80
C ILE A 154 -10.55 -17.25 8.06
N LYS A 155 -11.71 -17.16 8.69
CA LYS A 155 -12.52 -18.33 9.10
C LYS A 155 -13.51 -18.79 8.02
N SER A 156 -13.61 -18.09 6.89
CA SER A 156 -14.61 -18.37 5.86
C SER A 156 -13.95 -18.35 4.47
N SER A 157 -14.21 -19.40 3.68
CA SER A 157 -13.77 -19.44 2.28
C SER A 157 -14.34 -18.30 1.44
N LYS A 158 -15.57 -17.86 1.74
CA LYS A 158 -16.17 -16.70 1.09
C LYS A 158 -15.37 -15.43 1.38
N LYS A 159 -15.03 -15.17 2.65
CA LYS A 159 -14.25 -14.00 3.03
C LYS A 159 -12.85 -14.02 2.40
N LEU A 160 -12.21 -15.20 2.35
CA LEU A 160 -10.95 -15.38 1.65
C LEU A 160 -11.07 -15.02 0.17
N ALA A 161 -12.09 -15.54 -0.51
CA ALA A 161 -12.33 -15.26 -1.93
C ALA A 161 -12.57 -13.76 -2.19
N GLU A 162 -13.36 -13.09 -1.35
CA GLU A 162 -13.60 -11.64 -1.43
C GLU A 162 -12.30 -10.84 -1.28
N MET A 163 -11.46 -11.21 -0.31
CA MET A 163 -10.18 -10.55 -0.07
C MET A 163 -9.19 -10.79 -1.23
N MET A 164 -9.13 -12.01 -1.74
CA MET A 164 -8.30 -12.33 -2.92
C MET A 164 -8.76 -11.56 -4.15
N ALA A 165 -10.06 -11.51 -4.41
CA ALA A 165 -10.62 -10.75 -5.52
C ALA A 165 -10.35 -9.24 -5.38
N GLY A 166 -10.41 -8.69 -4.17
CA GLY A 166 -10.04 -7.30 -3.89
C GLY A 166 -8.58 -7.00 -4.21
N LYS A 167 -7.68 -7.87 -3.78
CA LYS A 167 -6.23 -7.74 -4.05
C LYS A 167 -5.90 -7.93 -5.54
N ALA A 168 -6.56 -8.89 -6.21
CA ALA A 168 -6.39 -9.09 -7.64
C ALA A 168 -6.84 -7.86 -8.45
N ARG A 169 -7.99 -7.25 -8.10
CA ARG A 169 -8.43 -5.99 -8.73
C ARG A 169 -7.44 -4.85 -8.56
N LEU A 170 -6.92 -4.67 -7.35
CA LEU A 170 -5.91 -3.65 -7.09
C LEU A 170 -4.65 -3.88 -7.92
N LEU A 171 -4.17 -5.13 -7.99
CA LEU A 171 -3.03 -5.51 -8.80
C LEU A 171 -3.28 -5.30 -10.30
N SER A 172 -4.47 -5.66 -10.79
CA SER A 172 -4.90 -5.43 -12.19
C SER A 172 -4.83 -3.95 -12.57
N GLU A 173 -5.34 -3.06 -11.72
CA GLU A 173 -5.27 -1.62 -11.97
C GLU A 173 -3.82 -1.10 -12.03
N VAL A 174 -2.95 -1.61 -11.17
CA VAL A 174 -1.52 -1.27 -11.18
C VAL A 174 -0.87 -1.71 -12.51
N ILE A 175 -1.14 -2.93 -12.94
CA ILE A 175 -0.60 -3.51 -14.19
C ILE A 175 -1.14 -2.76 -15.41
N GLU A 176 -2.44 -2.49 -15.48
CA GLU A 176 -3.06 -1.75 -16.58
C GLU A 176 -2.44 -0.37 -16.75
N LYS A 177 -2.29 0.38 -15.65
CA LYS A 177 -1.67 1.70 -15.66
C LYS A 177 -0.21 1.66 -16.08
N ALA A 178 0.54 0.66 -15.62
CA ALA A 178 1.94 0.48 -16.00
C ALA A 178 2.06 0.23 -17.51
N LEU A 179 1.25 -0.67 -18.07
CA LEU A 179 1.23 -0.96 -19.51
C LEU A 179 0.84 0.28 -20.33
N THR A 180 -0.17 1.02 -19.89
CA THR A 180 -0.60 2.25 -20.58
C THR A 180 0.48 3.33 -20.52
N SER A 181 1.21 3.45 -19.41
CA SER A 181 2.35 4.37 -19.30
C SER A 181 3.50 3.95 -20.23
N ASP A 182 3.85 2.67 -20.28
CA ASP A 182 4.89 2.13 -21.16
C ASP A 182 4.55 2.33 -22.65
N GLU A 183 3.28 2.22 -23.03
CA GLU A 183 2.80 2.53 -24.37
C GLU A 183 2.96 4.02 -24.72
N ASN A 184 2.56 4.92 -23.82
CA ASN A 184 2.62 6.36 -24.03
C ASN A 184 4.07 6.89 -24.10
N ASN A 185 4.99 6.28 -23.36
CA ASN A 185 6.40 6.69 -23.30
C ASN A 185 7.29 5.92 -24.28
N SER A 186 6.74 4.96 -25.04
CA SER A 186 7.48 4.05 -25.92
C SER A 186 8.61 3.29 -25.20
N GLU A 187 8.39 2.98 -23.92
CA GLU A 187 9.32 2.21 -23.11
C GLU A 187 9.09 0.71 -23.31
N ASP A 188 10.18 -0.05 -23.41
CA ASP A 188 10.14 -1.50 -23.35
C ASP A 188 10.27 -1.97 -21.92
N SER A 189 9.29 -2.75 -21.45
CA SER A 189 9.30 -3.34 -20.13
C SER A 189 9.04 -4.83 -20.18
N THR A 190 9.55 -5.56 -19.21
CA THR A 190 9.28 -7.00 -19.05
C THR A 190 7.78 -7.31 -19.04
N LEU A 191 6.96 -6.40 -18.52
CA LEU A 191 5.51 -6.55 -18.47
C LEU A 191 4.89 -6.46 -19.87
N LYS A 192 5.39 -5.54 -20.70
CA LYS A 192 4.98 -5.40 -22.10
C LYS A 192 5.38 -6.64 -22.93
N ASP A 193 6.58 -7.17 -22.70
CA ASP A 193 7.04 -8.41 -23.35
C ASP A 193 6.17 -9.59 -22.97
N GLN A 194 5.79 -9.73 -21.71
CA GLN A 194 4.88 -10.77 -21.24
C GLN A 194 3.50 -10.63 -21.89
N MET A 195 2.95 -9.41 -22.00
CA MET A 195 1.69 -9.18 -22.69
C MET A 195 1.78 -9.57 -24.17
N ASN A 196 2.88 -9.23 -24.85
CA ASN A 196 3.09 -9.60 -26.25
C ASN A 196 3.21 -11.12 -26.45
N ALA A 197 3.93 -11.80 -25.56
CA ALA A 197 3.99 -13.26 -25.57
C ALA A 197 2.61 -13.89 -25.35
N PHE A 198 1.82 -13.32 -24.44
CA PHE A 198 0.45 -13.76 -24.18
C PHE A 198 -0.46 -13.58 -25.41
N LYS A 199 -0.35 -12.44 -26.11
CA LYS A 199 -1.04 -12.20 -27.39
C LYS A 199 -0.69 -13.22 -28.46
N GLN A 200 0.58 -13.58 -28.57
CA GLN A 200 1.04 -14.51 -29.61
C GLN A 200 0.58 -15.95 -29.38
N ILE A 201 0.47 -16.38 -28.11
CA ILE A 201 0.28 -17.78 -27.74
C ILE A 201 -1.17 -18.12 -27.38
N LEU A 202 -1.89 -17.19 -26.71
CA LEU A 202 -3.16 -17.49 -26.06
C LEU A 202 -4.35 -16.68 -26.58
N ILE A 203 -4.28 -15.35 -26.53
CA ILE A 203 -5.42 -14.47 -26.88
C ILE A 203 -4.90 -13.30 -27.74
N HIS A 204 -5.05 -13.42 -29.05
CA HIS A 204 -4.44 -12.50 -30.02
C HIS A 204 -4.96 -11.05 -29.94
N ASP A 205 -6.19 -10.85 -29.50
CA ASP A 205 -6.87 -9.55 -29.39
C ASP A 205 -6.96 -9.01 -27.97
N ILE A 206 -6.20 -9.57 -27.02
CA ILE A 206 -6.24 -9.13 -25.62
C ILE A 206 -5.79 -7.66 -25.49
N THR A 207 -6.58 -6.88 -24.78
CA THR A 207 -6.27 -5.50 -24.45
C THR A 207 -5.34 -5.41 -23.23
N PRO A 208 -4.64 -4.26 -22.99
CA PRO A 208 -3.87 -4.05 -21.75
C PRO A 208 -4.70 -4.32 -20.48
N LYS A 209 -5.94 -3.87 -20.44
CA LYS A 209 -6.87 -4.14 -19.35
C LYS A 209 -7.19 -5.63 -19.20
N GLY A 210 -7.52 -6.30 -20.29
CA GLY A 210 -7.82 -7.73 -20.28
C GLY A 210 -6.61 -8.56 -19.83
N PHE A 211 -5.41 -8.22 -20.31
CA PHE A 211 -4.18 -8.83 -19.85
C PHE A 211 -3.94 -8.59 -18.36
N ALA A 212 -4.08 -7.34 -17.91
CA ALA A 212 -3.91 -6.99 -16.50
C ALA A 212 -4.85 -7.78 -15.58
N ASP A 213 -6.11 -7.96 -15.97
CA ASP A 213 -7.09 -8.73 -15.21
C ASP A 213 -6.70 -10.22 -15.12
N VAL A 214 -6.38 -10.85 -16.24
CA VAL A 214 -5.98 -12.26 -16.28
C VAL A 214 -4.67 -12.48 -15.51
N TYR A 215 -3.69 -11.61 -15.73
CA TYR A 215 -2.38 -11.73 -15.10
C TYR A 215 -2.45 -11.54 -13.58
N ALA A 216 -3.19 -10.54 -13.10
CA ALA A 216 -3.40 -10.31 -11.68
C ALA A 216 -4.13 -11.48 -10.99
N GLN A 217 -5.16 -12.03 -11.63
CA GLN A 217 -5.85 -13.21 -11.11
C GLN A 217 -4.94 -14.43 -11.08
N THR A 218 -4.14 -14.65 -12.13
CA THR A 218 -3.19 -15.76 -12.21
C THR A 218 -2.15 -15.69 -11.10
N ILE A 219 -1.60 -14.49 -10.83
CA ILE A 219 -0.69 -14.27 -9.68
C ILE A 219 -1.40 -14.57 -8.36
N ALA A 220 -2.60 -14.03 -8.15
CA ALA A 220 -3.33 -14.23 -6.89
C ALA A 220 -3.62 -15.72 -6.63
N TYR A 221 -4.08 -16.46 -7.63
CA TYR A 221 -4.33 -17.90 -7.50
C TYR A 221 -3.05 -18.71 -7.38
N GLY A 222 -1.99 -18.35 -8.12
CA GLY A 222 -0.68 -18.99 -8.02
C GLY A 222 -0.08 -18.85 -6.61
N MET A 223 -0.13 -17.65 -6.04
CA MET A 223 0.31 -17.38 -4.68
C MET A 223 -0.51 -18.14 -3.64
N PHE A 224 -1.82 -18.24 -3.83
CA PHE A 224 -2.68 -19.03 -2.96
C PHE A 224 -2.35 -20.52 -3.04
N ALA A 225 -2.17 -21.05 -4.24
CA ALA A 225 -1.77 -22.44 -4.43
C ALA A 225 -0.40 -22.74 -3.80
N ALA A 226 0.60 -21.89 -4.04
CA ALA A 226 1.91 -22.00 -3.41
C ALA A 226 1.80 -22.02 -1.88
N ARG A 227 1.03 -21.06 -1.32
CA ARG A 227 0.80 -20.99 0.12
C ARG A 227 0.09 -22.21 0.69
N SER A 228 -0.85 -22.80 -0.05
CA SER A 228 -1.57 -24.00 0.40
C SER A 228 -0.69 -25.26 0.42
N HIS A 229 0.41 -25.26 -0.33
CA HIS A 229 1.37 -26.36 -0.39
C HIS A 229 2.59 -26.15 0.52
N ASP A 230 2.70 -24.99 1.15
CA ASP A 230 3.78 -24.69 2.07
C ASP A 230 3.57 -25.37 3.43
N ALA A 231 4.51 -26.23 3.81
CA ALA A 231 4.51 -26.91 5.09
C ALA A 231 5.02 -26.02 6.26
N THR A 232 5.66 -24.88 5.95
CA THR A 232 6.33 -24.01 6.93
C THR A 232 5.52 -22.75 7.25
N LEU A 233 4.27 -22.91 7.64
CA LEU A 233 3.25 -21.88 7.80
C LEU A 233 3.66 -20.51 8.39
N PRO A 234 4.62 -20.38 9.32
CA PRO A 234 4.98 -19.05 9.82
C PRO A 234 5.92 -18.23 8.92
N THR A 235 6.55 -18.84 7.92
CA THR A 235 7.71 -18.29 7.22
C THR A 235 7.55 -18.13 5.72
N PHE A 236 6.30 -18.20 5.19
CA PHE A 236 6.05 -18.10 3.76
C PHE A 236 6.67 -16.82 3.18
N SER A 237 7.70 -16.99 2.38
CA SER A 237 8.45 -15.93 1.75
C SER A 237 8.14 -15.84 0.25
N ARG A 238 8.57 -14.76 -0.38
CA ARG A 238 8.48 -14.60 -1.84
C ARG A 238 9.28 -15.67 -2.58
N GLN A 239 10.43 -16.07 -2.05
CA GLN A 239 11.28 -17.10 -2.63
C GLN A 239 10.59 -18.47 -2.55
N GLU A 240 10.01 -18.82 -1.41
CA GLU A 240 9.23 -20.06 -1.26
C GLU A 240 8.02 -20.09 -2.18
N ALA A 241 7.32 -18.97 -2.35
CA ALA A 241 6.23 -18.86 -3.32
C ALA A 241 6.70 -19.21 -4.73
N TYR A 242 7.84 -18.67 -5.16
CA TYR A 242 8.43 -18.97 -6.47
C TYR A 242 8.76 -20.45 -6.67
N GLU A 243 9.28 -21.10 -5.64
CA GLU A 243 9.65 -22.53 -5.68
C GLU A 243 8.43 -23.45 -5.67
N LEU A 244 7.37 -23.06 -4.95
CA LEU A 244 6.14 -23.84 -4.77
C LEU A 244 5.10 -23.64 -5.88
N ILE A 245 5.24 -22.60 -6.71
CA ILE A 245 4.37 -22.42 -7.88
C ILE A 245 4.53 -23.61 -8.84
N PRO A 246 3.43 -24.26 -9.25
CA PRO A 246 3.48 -25.40 -10.16
C PRO A 246 4.24 -25.07 -11.45
N LYS A 247 5.18 -25.94 -11.83
CA LYS A 247 5.99 -25.78 -13.06
C LYS A 247 5.17 -25.80 -14.35
N SER A 248 3.93 -26.24 -14.26
CA SER A 248 2.97 -26.25 -15.39
C SER A 248 2.51 -24.87 -15.81
N ASN A 249 2.81 -23.82 -15.03
CA ASN A 249 2.45 -22.45 -15.40
C ASN A 249 3.72 -21.59 -15.59
N PRO A 250 4.26 -21.52 -16.82
CA PRO A 250 5.49 -20.77 -17.11
C PRO A 250 5.34 -19.26 -16.96
N PHE A 251 4.10 -18.73 -16.95
CA PHE A 251 3.84 -17.30 -16.80
C PHE A 251 3.92 -16.80 -15.35
N LEU A 252 4.00 -17.71 -14.37
CA LEU A 252 4.12 -17.37 -12.95
C LEU A 252 5.55 -17.47 -12.42
N LYS A 253 6.47 -17.91 -13.24
CA LYS A 253 7.91 -17.99 -12.97
C LYS A 253 8.69 -16.98 -13.78
#